data_76d6197551be6b52a91830cf9a99f6f9
#
_entry.id   76d6197551be6b52a91830cf9a99f6f9
#
_cell.length_a   1.000
_cell.length_b   1.000
_cell.length_c   1.000
_cell.angle_alpha   90.00
_cell.angle_beta   90.00
_cell.angle_gamma   90.00
#
_symmetry.space_group_name_H-M   'P 1'
#
loop_
_entity.id
_entity.type
_entity.pdbx_description
1 polymer ?
#
loop_
_entity_poly.entity_id
_entity_poly.type
_entity_poly.pdbx_seq_one_letter_code
_entity_poly.pdbx_strand_id
1 'polypeptide(L)'
;MPIRLPRATRWRASCRSTGIRSGFLTETDEHGQKAERSARAAGISPRDFTDHNSAAFRAMNAVLDISQDDFIRTTEPRHISAIQALWRELERRDEIYLGRFAGWYSVRDEAFYDEGELVDGKAPTRAEVEWLEEDNYFFRLSAWQERLLEYYHANPSAIAPGSRRKEVISFFRAGSVDLPHQLILGNPGCPETPVT
;
A
#
# COMPACT_ATOMS: atom_id res chain seq x y z
N MET A 1 18.30 28.90 -12.09
CA MET A 1 18.75 27.55 -11.76
C MET A 1 17.84 26.58 -12.49
N PRO A 2 18.29 25.68 -13.38
CA PRO A 2 17.39 24.80 -14.10
C PRO A 2 16.72 23.84 -13.13
N ILE A 3 15.41 23.78 -13.12
CA ILE A 3 14.63 22.81 -12.35
C ILE A 3 14.96 21.43 -12.90
N ARG A 4 15.52 20.56 -12.07
CA ARG A 4 15.77 19.17 -12.46
C ARG A 4 14.43 18.45 -12.52
N LEU A 5 14.05 17.94 -13.68
CA LEU A 5 12.88 17.10 -13.84
C LEU A 5 12.91 15.92 -12.87
N PRO A 6 11.77 15.51 -12.30
CA PRO A 6 11.64 14.34 -11.47
C PRO A 6 12.21 13.08 -12.14
N ARG A 7 12.76 12.15 -11.35
CA ARG A 7 13.43 10.94 -11.87
C ARG A 7 12.52 10.13 -12.81
N ALA A 8 11.24 9.99 -12.47
CA ALA A 8 10.26 9.27 -13.28
C ALA A 8 10.03 9.92 -14.65
N THR A 9 9.89 11.24 -14.70
CA THR A 9 9.77 12.00 -15.97
C THR A 9 11.02 11.85 -16.84
N ARG A 10 12.21 11.90 -16.24
CA ARG A 10 13.49 11.70 -16.94
C ARG A 10 13.62 10.27 -17.48
N TRP A 11 13.26 9.27 -16.68
CA TRP A 11 13.28 7.87 -17.10
C TRP A 11 12.33 7.65 -18.28
N ARG A 12 11.14 8.20 -18.21
CA ARG A 12 10.15 8.11 -19.27
C ARG A 12 10.62 8.77 -20.58
N ALA A 13 11.27 9.92 -20.50
CA ALA A 13 11.87 10.56 -21.67
C ALA A 13 12.94 9.65 -22.31
N SER A 14 13.78 9.00 -21.49
CA SER A 14 14.75 8.01 -21.95
C SER A 14 14.09 6.80 -22.63
N CYS A 15 13.02 6.24 -22.05
CA CYS A 15 12.28 5.13 -22.67
C CYS A 15 11.71 5.54 -24.04
N ARG A 16 11.15 6.72 -24.18
CA ARG A 16 10.61 7.22 -25.46
C ARG A 16 11.70 7.35 -26.52
N SER A 17 12.90 7.86 -26.14
CA SER A 17 14.02 7.98 -27.09
C SER A 17 14.55 6.65 -27.60
N THR A 18 14.33 5.56 -26.87
CA THR A 18 14.69 4.19 -27.24
C THR A 18 13.55 3.37 -27.85
N GLY A 19 12.39 4.01 -28.12
CA GLY A 19 11.22 3.33 -28.66
C GLY A 19 10.45 2.46 -27.67
N ILE A 20 10.79 2.49 -26.37
CA ILE A 20 10.12 1.71 -25.34
C ILE A 20 8.81 2.42 -24.95
N ARG A 21 7.70 1.72 -25.03
CA ARG A 21 6.42 2.20 -24.48
C ARG A 21 6.48 2.15 -22.96
N SER A 22 6.23 3.28 -22.32
CA SER A 22 6.21 3.40 -20.85
C SER A 22 4.91 4.04 -20.41
N GLY A 23 4.29 3.51 -19.36
CA GLY A 23 3.19 4.13 -18.63
C GLY A 23 3.70 4.69 -17.31
N PHE A 24 3.24 5.88 -16.92
CA PHE A 24 3.52 6.49 -15.63
C PHE A 24 2.23 6.88 -14.94
N LEU A 25 1.92 6.17 -13.88
CA LEU A 25 0.77 6.37 -13.02
C LEU A 25 1.21 7.06 -11.74
N THR A 26 0.43 8.04 -11.28
CA THR A 26 0.50 8.60 -9.93
C THR A 26 -0.83 8.39 -9.23
N GLU A 27 -0.83 8.43 -7.91
CA GLU A 27 -2.02 8.13 -7.13
C GLU A 27 -2.11 8.98 -5.85
N THR A 28 -3.31 8.97 -5.24
CA THR A 28 -3.54 9.33 -3.84
C THR A 28 -4.23 8.17 -3.14
N ASP A 29 -3.64 7.74 -2.01
CA ASP A 29 -4.29 6.85 -1.07
C ASP A 29 -5.18 7.69 -0.14
N GLU A 30 -6.49 7.39 -0.17
CA GLU A 30 -7.52 8.25 0.42
C GLU A 30 -8.29 7.59 1.56
N HIS A 31 -7.93 6.36 1.89
CA HIS A 31 -8.56 5.62 2.98
C HIS A 31 -7.78 5.78 4.29
N GLY A 32 -8.47 5.47 5.41
CA GLY A 32 -7.83 5.29 6.69
C GLY A 32 -8.15 6.31 7.77
N GLN A 33 -7.91 5.89 9.00
CA GLN A 33 -8.19 6.66 10.22
C GLN A 33 -7.52 8.03 10.24
N LYS A 34 -6.34 8.15 9.63
CA LYS A 34 -5.59 9.41 9.56
C LYS A 34 -6.33 10.46 8.71
N ALA A 35 -6.85 10.05 7.54
CA ALA A 35 -7.67 10.93 6.70
C ALA A 35 -8.95 11.32 7.43
N GLU A 36 -9.63 10.38 8.08
CA GLU A 36 -10.85 10.63 8.84
C GLU A 36 -10.62 11.59 10.03
N ARG A 37 -9.58 11.34 10.84
CA ARG A 37 -9.22 12.22 11.98
C ARG A 37 -8.87 13.63 11.51
N SER A 38 -8.15 13.76 10.38
CA SER A 38 -7.79 15.06 9.81
C SER A 38 -9.01 15.81 9.26
N ALA A 39 -9.92 15.13 8.58
CA ALA A 39 -11.16 15.68 8.10
C ALA A 39 -12.03 16.18 9.27
N ARG A 40 -12.17 15.38 10.33
CA ARG A 40 -12.88 15.74 11.54
C ARG A 40 -12.28 16.98 12.23
N ALA A 41 -10.95 17.04 12.31
CA ALA A 41 -10.24 18.20 12.86
C ALA A 41 -10.45 19.47 12.01
N ALA A 42 -10.60 19.33 10.70
CA ALA A 42 -10.90 20.41 9.77
C ALA A 42 -12.40 20.78 9.71
N GLY A 43 -13.28 20.00 10.36
CA GLY A 43 -14.73 20.24 10.34
C GLY A 43 -15.41 19.97 8.98
N ILE A 44 -14.83 19.12 8.16
CA ILE A 44 -15.36 18.75 6.83
C ILE A 44 -15.53 17.23 6.72
N SER A 45 -16.23 16.79 5.67
CA SER A 45 -16.37 15.35 5.43
C SER A 45 -15.04 14.71 5.00
N PRO A 46 -14.81 13.41 5.27
CA PRO A 46 -13.63 12.69 4.75
C PRO A 46 -13.53 12.79 3.23
N ARG A 47 -14.64 12.76 2.53
CA ARG A 47 -14.68 12.91 1.07
C ARG A 47 -14.18 14.27 0.60
N ASP A 48 -14.69 15.37 1.20
CA ASP A 48 -14.28 16.72 0.85
C ASP A 48 -12.81 16.95 1.16
N PHE A 49 -12.32 16.37 2.29
CA PHE A 49 -10.91 16.44 2.68
C PHE A 49 -10.01 15.76 1.65
N THR A 50 -10.35 14.55 1.21
CA THR A 50 -9.57 13.82 0.22
C THR A 50 -9.68 14.44 -1.18
N ASP A 51 -10.84 14.97 -1.56
CA ASP A 51 -11.03 15.72 -2.82
C ASP A 51 -10.12 16.94 -2.86
N HIS A 52 -10.05 17.69 -1.77
CA HIS A 52 -9.17 18.86 -1.66
C HIS A 52 -7.68 18.50 -1.77
N ASN A 53 -7.25 17.48 -1.04
CA ASN A 53 -5.86 17.02 -1.06
C ASN A 53 -5.46 16.47 -2.44
N SER A 54 -6.31 15.66 -3.05
CA SER A 54 -6.07 15.10 -4.37
C SER A 54 -5.92 16.20 -5.44
N ALA A 55 -6.75 17.25 -5.36
CA ALA A 55 -6.63 18.40 -6.24
C ALA A 55 -5.28 19.14 -6.05
N ALA A 56 -4.82 19.28 -4.80
CA ALA A 56 -3.52 19.89 -4.50
C ALA A 56 -2.35 19.06 -5.06
N PHE A 57 -2.39 17.72 -4.94
CA PHE A 57 -1.38 16.83 -5.53
C PHE A 57 -1.37 16.92 -7.06
N ARG A 58 -2.54 16.97 -7.71
CA ARG A 58 -2.62 17.18 -9.17
C ARG A 58 -2.00 18.51 -9.60
N ALA A 59 -2.28 19.58 -8.86
CA ALA A 59 -1.71 20.89 -9.12
C ALA A 59 -0.19 20.90 -8.94
N MET A 60 0.32 20.25 -7.89
CA MET A 60 1.75 20.07 -7.66
C MET A 60 2.43 19.32 -8.81
N ASN A 61 1.81 18.25 -9.32
CA ASN A 61 2.34 17.50 -10.45
C ASN A 61 2.50 18.39 -11.70
N ALA A 62 1.54 19.27 -11.94
CA ALA A 62 1.62 20.24 -13.04
C ALA A 62 2.75 21.26 -12.85
N VAL A 63 2.92 21.81 -11.64
CA VAL A 63 4.00 22.75 -11.31
C VAL A 63 5.38 22.12 -11.45
N LEU A 64 5.50 20.83 -11.08
CA LEU A 64 6.75 20.08 -11.16
C LEU A 64 7.01 19.47 -12.55
N ASP A 65 6.15 19.74 -13.53
CA ASP A 65 6.22 19.17 -14.88
C ASP A 65 6.35 17.63 -14.87
N ILE A 66 5.54 16.99 -14.02
CA ILE A 66 5.48 15.53 -13.93
C ILE A 66 4.63 14.99 -15.08
N SER A 67 5.26 14.31 -16.04
CA SER A 67 4.60 13.75 -17.21
C SER A 67 3.88 12.43 -16.90
N GLN A 68 2.85 12.46 -16.07
CA GLN A 68 2.00 11.30 -15.80
C GLN A 68 1.04 11.01 -16.95
N ASP A 69 0.75 9.75 -17.21
CA ASP A 69 -0.29 9.34 -18.17
C ASP A 69 -1.67 9.31 -17.51
N ASP A 70 -1.70 8.95 -16.23
CA ASP A 70 -2.91 8.87 -15.46
C ASP A 70 -2.65 9.22 -13.99
N PHE A 71 -3.72 9.66 -13.32
CA PHE A 71 -3.74 9.91 -11.90
C PHE A 71 -4.95 9.19 -11.32
N ILE A 72 -4.72 8.17 -10.52
CA ILE A 72 -5.77 7.38 -9.89
C ILE A 72 -5.98 7.80 -8.44
N ARG A 73 -7.20 7.68 -7.97
CA ARG A 73 -7.56 7.84 -6.56
C ARG A 73 -8.13 6.51 -6.07
N THR A 74 -7.77 6.09 -4.88
CA THR A 74 -8.29 4.83 -4.32
C THR A 74 -9.80 4.85 -4.10
N THR A 75 -10.41 6.05 -4.04
CA THR A 75 -11.87 6.26 -3.97
C THR A 75 -12.57 6.31 -5.33
N GLU A 76 -11.86 6.23 -6.46
CA GLU A 76 -12.48 6.24 -7.78
C GLU A 76 -13.21 4.91 -8.07
N PRO A 77 -14.40 4.95 -8.73
CA PRO A 77 -15.16 3.73 -9.06
C PRO A 77 -14.34 2.71 -9.86
N ARG A 78 -13.45 3.15 -10.76
CA ARG A 78 -12.59 2.25 -11.55
C ARG A 78 -11.59 1.48 -10.67
N HIS A 79 -11.03 2.14 -9.64
CA HIS A 79 -10.14 1.50 -8.67
C HIS A 79 -10.92 0.51 -7.81
N ILE A 80 -12.05 0.93 -7.24
CA ILE A 80 -12.93 0.09 -6.43
C ILE A 80 -13.34 -1.16 -7.20
N SER A 81 -13.79 -1.01 -8.46
CA SER A 81 -14.17 -2.14 -9.30
C SER A 81 -13.03 -3.12 -9.55
N ALA A 82 -11.81 -2.61 -9.77
CA ALA A 82 -10.63 -3.44 -10.00
C ALA A 82 -10.25 -4.24 -8.74
N ILE A 83 -10.25 -3.58 -7.56
CA ILE A 83 -9.97 -4.23 -6.28
C ILE A 83 -11.03 -5.27 -5.94
N GLN A 84 -12.32 -4.98 -6.14
CA GLN A 84 -13.39 -5.96 -5.94
C GLN A 84 -13.27 -7.17 -6.87
N ALA A 85 -12.85 -6.97 -8.12
CA ALA A 85 -12.62 -8.07 -9.04
C ALA A 85 -11.46 -8.96 -8.60
N LEU A 86 -10.35 -8.34 -8.16
CA LEU A 86 -9.21 -9.07 -7.60
C LEU A 86 -9.61 -9.84 -6.34
N TRP A 87 -10.35 -9.20 -5.43
CA TRP A 87 -10.83 -9.82 -4.20
C TRP A 87 -11.65 -11.09 -4.47
N ARG A 88 -12.67 -10.98 -5.35
CA ARG A 88 -13.52 -12.13 -5.72
C ARG A 88 -12.70 -13.28 -6.33
N GLU A 89 -11.66 -12.97 -7.09
CA GLU A 89 -10.80 -14.00 -7.66
C GLU A 89 -9.94 -14.68 -6.59
N LEU A 90 -9.40 -13.93 -5.63
CA LEU A 90 -8.65 -14.49 -4.50
C LEU A 90 -9.55 -15.35 -3.60
N GLU A 91 -10.77 -14.88 -3.33
CA GLU A 91 -11.77 -15.63 -2.55
C GLU A 91 -12.18 -16.93 -3.27
N ARG A 92 -12.45 -16.87 -4.57
CA ARG A 92 -12.75 -18.05 -5.40
C ARG A 92 -11.63 -19.09 -5.39
N ARG A 93 -10.39 -18.67 -5.21
CA ARG A 93 -9.22 -19.56 -5.12
C ARG A 93 -8.91 -20.03 -3.71
N ASP A 94 -9.71 -19.64 -2.72
CA ASP A 94 -9.42 -19.89 -1.30
C ASP A 94 -8.06 -19.31 -0.85
N GLU A 95 -7.65 -18.19 -1.47
CA GLU A 95 -6.39 -17.51 -1.14
C GLU A 95 -6.55 -16.52 0.01
N ILE A 96 -7.78 -16.17 0.37
CA ILE A 96 -8.12 -15.30 1.51
C ILE A 96 -9.11 -16.01 2.44
N TYR A 97 -8.99 -15.73 3.73
CA TYR A 97 -9.88 -16.28 4.76
C TYR A 97 -10.10 -15.29 5.89
N LEU A 98 -11.23 -15.40 6.57
CA LEU A 98 -11.52 -14.60 7.77
C LEU A 98 -10.76 -15.16 8.96
N GLY A 99 -10.03 -14.31 9.67
CA GLY A 99 -9.30 -14.65 10.89
C GLY A 99 -9.38 -13.49 11.88
N ARG A 100 -8.78 -13.68 13.05
CA ARG A 100 -8.73 -12.65 14.09
C ARG A 100 -7.33 -12.03 14.13
N PHE A 101 -7.28 -10.72 14.07
CA PHE A 101 -6.05 -9.97 14.21
C PHE A 101 -6.05 -9.21 15.54
N ALA A 102 -4.91 -9.23 16.23
CA ALA A 102 -4.71 -8.47 17.46
C ALA A 102 -3.27 -7.97 17.52
N GLY A 103 -3.08 -6.71 17.91
CA GLY A 103 -1.75 -6.13 18.01
C GLY A 103 -1.75 -4.67 18.50
N TRP A 104 -0.57 -4.16 18.81
CA TRP A 104 -0.36 -2.76 19.16
C TRP A 104 -0.28 -1.89 17.90
N TYR A 105 -1.29 -1.08 17.67
CA TYR A 105 -1.40 -0.23 16.47
C TYR A 105 -1.05 1.23 16.76
N SER A 106 -0.19 1.81 15.94
CA SER A 106 0.06 3.25 15.93
C SER A 106 -0.65 3.92 14.76
N VAL A 107 -1.62 4.76 15.07
CA VAL A 107 -2.33 5.55 14.05
C VAL A 107 -1.42 6.53 13.34
N ARG A 108 -0.41 7.07 14.05
CA ARG A 108 0.55 8.01 13.46
C ARG A 108 1.46 7.33 12.43
N ASP A 109 1.94 6.13 12.78
CA ASP A 109 2.89 5.39 11.95
C ASP A 109 2.19 4.49 10.94
N GLU A 110 0.86 4.31 11.10
CA GLU A 110 0.03 3.40 10.30
C GLU A 110 0.60 1.97 10.30
N ALA A 111 1.08 1.52 11.45
CA ALA A 111 1.79 0.26 11.62
C ALA A 111 1.40 -0.45 12.90
N PHE A 112 1.45 -1.79 12.84
CA PHE A 112 1.37 -2.65 14.00
C PHE A 112 2.77 -2.96 14.53
N TYR A 113 2.84 -3.16 15.83
CA TYR A 113 4.07 -3.49 16.57
C TYR A 113 3.80 -4.67 17.48
N ASP A 114 4.78 -5.56 17.57
CA ASP A 114 4.77 -6.60 18.60
C ASP A 114 5.10 -5.98 19.96
N GLU A 115 4.65 -6.62 21.05
CA GLU A 115 4.90 -6.13 22.40
C GLU A 115 6.41 -5.96 22.70
N GLY A 116 7.24 -6.87 22.13
CA GLY A 116 8.70 -6.82 22.25
C GLY A 116 9.37 -5.66 21.50
N GLU A 117 8.67 -5.01 20.57
CA GLU A 117 9.17 -3.85 19.83
C GLU A 117 8.87 -2.53 20.55
N LEU A 118 7.97 -2.55 21.53
CA LEU A 118 7.60 -1.34 22.25
C LEU A 118 8.71 -0.87 23.20
N VAL A 119 8.94 0.44 23.20
CA VAL A 119 9.87 1.11 24.11
C VAL A 119 9.07 2.03 25.02
N ASP A 120 9.07 1.75 26.32
CA ASP A 120 8.29 2.49 27.32
C ASP A 120 6.78 2.54 26.98
N GLY A 121 6.23 1.45 26.43
CA GLY A 121 4.82 1.34 26.06
C GLY A 121 4.44 2.12 24.79
N LYS A 122 5.43 2.57 23.99
CA LYS A 122 5.25 3.30 22.74
C LYS A 122 5.95 2.61 21.59
N ALA A 123 5.55 2.94 20.37
CA ALA A 123 6.26 2.51 19.16
C ALA A 123 7.75 2.94 19.20
N PRO A 124 8.64 2.28 18.46
CA PRO A 124 10.05 2.70 18.33
C PRO A 124 10.23 4.15 17.86
N THR A 125 9.26 4.66 17.11
CA THR A 125 9.18 6.05 16.67
C THR A 125 8.69 7.02 17.74
N ARG A 126 8.43 6.53 18.97
CA ARG A 126 7.78 7.23 20.10
C ARG A 126 6.33 7.66 19.84
N ALA A 127 5.67 7.04 18.85
CA ALA A 127 4.24 7.22 18.66
C ALA A 127 3.45 6.46 19.74
N GLU A 128 2.31 7.01 20.09
CA GLU A 128 1.33 6.30 20.94
C GLU A 128 0.81 5.10 20.19
N VAL A 129 0.57 4.00 20.93
CA VAL A 129 -0.02 2.77 20.42
C VAL A 129 -1.28 2.43 21.21
N GLU A 130 -2.24 1.83 20.55
CA GLU A 130 -3.45 1.30 21.14
C GLU A 130 -3.59 -0.18 20.80
N TRP A 131 -4.10 -0.99 21.75
CA TRP A 131 -4.38 -2.39 21.46
C TRP A 131 -5.61 -2.47 20.58
N LEU A 132 -5.43 -3.08 19.41
CA LEU A 132 -6.51 -3.29 18.45
C LEU A 132 -6.74 -4.80 18.29
N GLU A 133 -8.00 -5.21 18.35
CA GLU A 133 -8.43 -6.58 18.12
C GLU A 133 -9.65 -6.55 17.24
N GLU A 134 -9.57 -7.20 16.09
CA GLU A 134 -10.63 -7.20 15.09
C GLU A 134 -10.65 -8.48 14.28
N ASP A 135 -11.83 -8.84 13.77
CA ASP A 135 -11.95 -9.85 12.73
C ASP A 135 -11.47 -9.23 11.42
N ASN A 136 -10.51 -9.90 10.76
CA ASN A 136 -9.90 -9.41 9.55
C ASN A 136 -9.69 -10.53 8.54
N TYR A 137 -9.60 -10.18 7.28
CA TYR A 137 -9.24 -11.13 6.24
C TYR A 137 -7.73 -11.29 6.13
N PHE A 138 -7.30 -12.51 5.88
CA PHE A 138 -5.90 -12.84 5.70
C PHE A 138 -5.66 -13.44 4.32
N PHE A 139 -4.56 -13.03 3.69
CA PHE A 139 -4.06 -13.67 2.48
C PHE A 139 -3.11 -14.81 2.87
N ARG A 140 -3.31 -15.99 2.28
CA ARG A 140 -2.51 -17.21 2.54
C ARG A 140 -1.11 -17.15 1.92
N LEU A 141 -0.32 -16.16 2.31
CA LEU A 141 1.05 -16.00 1.80
C LEU A 141 1.92 -17.22 2.13
N SER A 142 1.68 -17.85 3.26
CA SER A 142 2.39 -19.06 3.70
C SER A 142 2.29 -20.21 2.67
N ALA A 143 1.14 -20.36 2.02
CA ALA A 143 0.94 -21.37 0.97
C ALA A 143 1.74 -21.10 -0.32
N TRP A 144 2.23 -19.86 -0.51
CA TRP A 144 3.00 -19.45 -1.69
C TRP A 144 4.51 -19.50 -1.49
N GLN A 145 4.98 -19.75 -0.27
CA GLN A 145 6.38 -19.64 0.12
C GLN A 145 7.30 -20.40 -0.82
N GLU A 146 7.11 -21.72 -0.98
CA GLU A 146 7.98 -22.53 -1.82
C GLU A 146 7.95 -22.10 -3.29
N ARG A 147 6.76 -21.83 -3.82
CA ARG A 147 6.60 -21.38 -5.22
C ARG A 147 7.28 -20.04 -5.47
N LEU A 148 7.24 -19.13 -4.51
CA LEU A 148 7.92 -17.83 -4.60
C LEU A 148 9.44 -17.99 -4.52
N LEU A 149 9.94 -18.85 -3.63
CA LEU A 149 11.36 -19.17 -3.55
C LEU A 149 11.88 -19.79 -4.84
N GLU A 150 11.17 -20.78 -5.39
CA GLU A 150 11.50 -21.38 -6.70
C GLU A 150 11.50 -20.33 -7.81
N TYR A 151 10.48 -19.47 -7.88
CA TYR A 151 10.39 -18.41 -8.87
C TYR A 151 11.57 -17.43 -8.78
N TYR A 152 11.94 -16.96 -7.58
CA TYR A 152 13.06 -16.04 -7.39
C TYR A 152 14.43 -16.69 -7.63
N HIS A 153 14.55 -18.01 -7.45
CA HIS A 153 15.75 -18.74 -7.83
C HIS A 153 15.88 -18.87 -9.36
N ALA A 154 14.79 -19.19 -10.03
CA ALA A 154 14.75 -19.30 -11.50
C ALA A 154 14.89 -17.94 -12.20
N ASN A 155 14.46 -16.84 -11.55
CA ASN A 155 14.42 -15.49 -12.12
C ASN A 155 15.23 -14.49 -11.25
N PRO A 156 16.58 -14.51 -11.30
CA PRO A 156 17.40 -13.67 -10.43
C PRO A 156 17.20 -12.15 -10.63
N SER A 157 16.71 -11.74 -11.80
CA SER A 157 16.43 -10.35 -12.16
C SER A 157 15.03 -9.86 -11.76
N ALA A 158 14.17 -10.73 -11.23
CA ALA A 158 12.80 -10.37 -10.82
C ALA A 158 12.77 -9.31 -9.69
N ILE A 159 13.83 -9.28 -8.87
CA ILE A 159 14.00 -8.29 -7.80
C ILE A 159 15.35 -7.60 -7.94
N ALA A 160 15.33 -6.28 -8.05
CA ALA A 160 16.51 -5.44 -8.11
C ALA A 160 16.41 -4.29 -7.06
N PRO A 161 17.53 -3.83 -6.51
CA PRO A 161 18.89 -4.36 -6.62
C PRO A 161 19.09 -5.68 -5.86
N GLY A 162 20.25 -6.32 -6.04
CA GLY A 162 20.53 -7.63 -5.42
C GLY A 162 20.46 -7.66 -3.89
N SER A 163 20.64 -6.52 -3.20
CA SER A 163 20.42 -6.40 -1.75
C SER A 163 18.97 -6.68 -1.38
N ARG A 164 18.00 -6.08 -2.11
CA ARG A 164 16.58 -6.29 -1.89
C ARG A 164 16.15 -7.72 -2.19
N ARG A 165 16.76 -8.32 -3.22
CA ARG A 165 16.53 -9.74 -3.52
C ARG A 165 16.94 -10.63 -2.33
N LYS A 166 18.09 -10.35 -1.70
CA LYS A 166 18.54 -11.11 -0.52
C LYS A 166 17.58 -10.97 0.65
N GLU A 167 17.09 -9.76 0.93
CA GLU A 167 16.11 -9.48 1.99
C GLU A 167 14.82 -10.27 1.76
N VAL A 168 14.25 -10.22 0.55
CA VAL A 168 13.02 -10.94 0.21
C VAL A 168 13.20 -12.46 0.34
N ILE A 169 14.30 -13.01 -0.18
CA ILE A 169 14.58 -14.44 -0.05
C ILE A 169 14.79 -14.84 1.42
N SER A 170 15.46 -14.00 2.21
CA SER A 170 15.64 -14.25 3.64
C SER A 170 14.31 -14.27 4.39
N PHE A 171 13.42 -13.32 4.08
CA PHE A 171 12.07 -13.27 4.63
C PHE A 171 11.29 -14.57 4.37
N PHE A 172 11.24 -15.04 3.11
CA PHE A 172 10.55 -16.27 2.79
C PHE A 172 11.19 -17.52 3.42
N ARG A 173 12.53 -17.55 3.56
CA ARG A 173 13.24 -18.67 4.23
C ARG A 173 13.02 -18.70 5.73
N ALA A 174 12.81 -17.58 6.36
CA ALA A 174 12.49 -17.53 7.80
C ALA A 174 11.10 -18.07 8.15
N GLY A 175 10.27 -18.28 7.15
CA GLY A 175 8.88 -18.73 7.28
C GLY A 175 7.91 -17.58 7.05
N SER A 176 7.12 -17.67 5.98
CA SER A 176 6.09 -16.69 5.69
C SER A 176 4.90 -16.88 6.63
N VAL A 177 4.36 -15.78 7.12
CA VAL A 177 3.07 -15.72 7.80
C VAL A 177 2.02 -15.20 6.86
N ASP A 178 0.76 -15.57 7.10
CA ASP A 178 -0.35 -15.03 6.33
C ASP A 178 -0.51 -13.54 6.61
N LEU A 179 -0.78 -12.77 5.55
CA LEU A 179 -0.85 -11.31 5.63
C LEU A 179 -2.26 -10.87 5.96
N PRO A 180 -2.48 -10.08 7.03
CA PRO A 180 -3.77 -9.47 7.28
C PRO A 180 -4.12 -8.47 6.17
N HIS A 181 -5.41 -8.31 5.91
CA HIS A 181 -5.97 -7.42 4.88
C HIS A 181 -5.36 -6.01 4.86
N GLN A 182 -5.05 -5.48 6.03
CA GLN A 182 -4.43 -4.17 6.18
C GLN A 182 -3.10 -4.01 5.46
N LEU A 183 -2.32 -5.10 5.36
CA LEU A 183 -1.06 -5.13 4.63
C LEU A 183 -1.24 -5.34 3.11
N ILE A 184 -2.41 -5.81 2.69
CA ILE A 184 -2.70 -6.12 1.28
C ILE A 184 -3.38 -4.94 0.56
N LEU A 185 -4.31 -4.28 1.23
CA LEU A 185 -5.18 -3.26 0.62
C LEU A 185 -5.09 -1.87 1.27
N GLY A 186 -4.18 -1.68 2.24
CA GLY A 186 -4.03 -0.43 2.96
C GLY A 186 -5.22 -0.15 3.89
N ASN A 187 -4.93 -0.03 5.15
CA ASN A 187 -5.65 0.60 6.24
C ASN A 187 -6.97 0.02 6.81
N PRO A 188 -6.95 -0.25 8.14
CA PRO A 188 -8.09 -0.77 8.92
C PRO A 188 -9.07 0.31 9.33
N GLY A 189 -9.72 0.95 8.51
CA GLY A 189 -10.64 2.02 8.88
C GLY A 189 -11.72 2.27 7.85
N CYS A 190 -11.79 1.41 6.86
CA CYS A 190 -12.91 1.45 5.94
C CYS A 190 -14.02 0.54 6.48
N PRO A 191 -15.07 1.09 7.12
CA PRO A 191 -16.21 0.30 7.57
C PRO A 191 -17.06 -0.21 6.41
N GLU A 192 -16.67 0.00 5.18
CA GLU A 192 -17.45 -0.29 4.00
C GLU A 192 -16.66 -1.10 2.98
N THR A 193 -16.50 -2.38 3.25
CA THR A 193 -16.61 -3.38 2.21
C THR A 193 -17.66 -4.40 2.65
N PRO A 194 -18.94 -4.11 2.49
CA PRO A 194 -19.87 -5.20 2.36
C PRO A 194 -19.57 -5.82 1.00
N VAL A 195 -18.84 -6.91 1.01
CA VAL A 195 -18.89 -7.88 -0.07
C VAL A 195 -20.25 -8.55 0.08
N THR A 196 -21.27 -7.95 -0.48
CA THR A 196 -22.57 -8.60 -0.77
C THR A 196 -22.75 -8.64 -2.27
#